data_205e0fad91ea10451d7e24b8449c97be
#
_entry.id   205e0fad91ea10451d7e24b8449c97be
#
_cell.length_a   1.000
_cell.length_b   1.000
_cell.length_c   1.000
_cell.angle_alpha   90.00
_cell.angle_beta   90.00
_cell.angle_gamma   90.00
#
_symmetry.space_group_name_H-M   'P 1'
#
loop_
_entity.id
_entity.type
_entity.pdbx_description
1 polymer ?
#
loop_
_entity_poly.entity_id
_entity_poly.type
_entity_poly.pdbx_seq_one_letter_code
_entity_poly.pdbx_strand_id
1 'polypeptide(L)'
;TTVLRRKGRVLDAVTDSTQILRSQLKNNPQAEQLFNEWLDVQQQLSALVYKELGNQTPAQYKAKYEQLEARREELEAAISAKSAEFRTEIEPVELAAVQAKIPNDAALVEIVQYRPYNPKANKRDKPRYAAAILRNQGQPKWVDLGEVAIINQSVSELRRALSSPPSDPSRGIDVEPADGKSVKELARNLDEQVIKPIRSHLGNARHLLVSPEGQLTLIPFEALRDDKGKYLVENYAFSYLTSGRDLLRFDATANNNSAPVVFADIDYDEQLSTVAASTRGSENRRSTDLANITFTPLDATLEEAQKIKSIFSNTKVILNKQATETALKQLQSPSILHLATHGFFLPDVEVDLSTQNVGLIANKIAKPPGRMQLENPLLRSGLALAGFNNRNKSTNNNDGVLTALEVAGLDLKGTQLVVLSACETGLGDVKVGSGLYGLRRALVMAGSQSQVLSLWLVSDDGTKDLMVKYYQGLKAGKGRHQALRDAQLELLSTPGYEHPYFWAAFVPSGNW
;
A
#
# COMPACT_ATOMS: atom_id res chain seq x y z
N THR A 1 25.85 -4.58 -0.21
CA THR A 1 25.83 -3.63 -1.36
C THR A 1 24.90 -4.11 -2.47
N THR A 2 25.00 -5.37 -2.97
CA THR A 2 24.19 -5.87 -4.10
C THR A 2 22.67 -5.79 -3.82
N VAL A 3 22.21 -6.13 -2.62
CA VAL A 3 20.80 -6.03 -2.23
C VAL A 3 20.36 -4.56 -2.31
N LEU A 4 21.07 -3.64 -1.68
CA LEU A 4 20.78 -2.21 -1.69
C LEU A 4 20.75 -1.61 -3.11
N ARG A 5 21.60 -2.10 -4.02
CA ARG A 5 21.66 -1.62 -5.41
C ARG A 5 20.54 -2.18 -6.29
N ARG A 6 19.91 -3.30 -5.94
CA ARG A 6 18.89 -3.98 -6.77
C ARG A 6 17.46 -3.77 -6.25
N LYS A 7 17.27 -3.95 -4.93
CA LYS A 7 15.94 -3.82 -4.31
C LYS A 7 15.48 -2.36 -4.39
N GLY A 8 14.28 -2.12 -4.89
CA GLY A 8 13.71 -0.79 -5.06
C GLY A 8 14.21 0.02 -6.26
N ARG A 9 15.20 -0.46 -7.03
CA ARG A 9 15.83 0.31 -8.12
C ARG A 9 14.84 0.83 -9.16
N VAL A 10 13.89 0.01 -9.57
CA VAL A 10 12.88 0.40 -10.58
C VAL A 10 11.97 1.50 -10.03
N LEU A 11 11.56 1.34 -8.76
CA LEU A 11 10.75 2.35 -8.08
C LEU A 11 11.46 3.70 -8.03
N ASP A 12 12.73 3.70 -7.60
CA ASP A 12 13.51 4.95 -7.51
C ASP A 12 13.65 5.62 -8.87
N ALA A 13 14.00 4.86 -9.90
CA ALA A 13 14.19 5.41 -11.24
C ALA A 13 12.92 6.08 -11.78
N VAL A 14 11.76 5.48 -11.56
CA VAL A 14 10.47 6.05 -11.97
C VAL A 14 10.10 7.26 -11.11
N THR A 15 10.25 7.14 -9.77
CA THR A 15 9.97 8.23 -8.83
C THR A 15 10.81 9.45 -9.14
N ASP A 16 12.14 9.28 -9.27
CA ASP A 16 13.06 10.37 -9.55
C ASP A 16 12.75 11.03 -10.89
N SER A 17 12.53 10.23 -11.93
CA SER A 17 12.19 10.76 -13.27
C SER A 17 10.90 11.58 -13.25
N THR A 18 9.86 11.07 -12.60
CA THR A 18 8.57 11.74 -12.49
C THR A 18 8.67 13.04 -11.67
N GLN A 19 9.37 13.00 -10.53
CA GLN A 19 9.54 14.16 -9.66
C GLN A 19 10.41 15.25 -10.30
N ILE A 20 11.48 14.87 -11.02
CA ILE A 20 12.32 15.80 -11.77
C ILE A 20 11.49 16.48 -12.86
N LEU A 21 10.76 15.69 -13.68
CA LEU A 21 9.94 16.24 -14.74
C LEU A 21 8.88 17.21 -14.17
N ARG A 22 8.18 16.80 -13.11
CA ARG A 22 7.16 17.63 -12.44
C ARG A 22 7.73 18.97 -11.98
N SER A 23 8.98 19.02 -11.50
CA SER A 23 9.62 20.28 -11.09
C SER A 23 9.85 21.25 -12.26
N GLN A 24 9.84 20.77 -13.49
CA GLN A 24 10.09 21.53 -14.72
C GLN A 24 8.81 21.94 -15.45
N LEU A 25 7.62 21.45 -15.05
CA LEU A 25 6.36 21.68 -15.79
C LEU A 25 6.09 23.18 -16.01
N LYS A 26 6.26 24.01 -14.98
CA LYS A 26 5.96 25.46 -15.05
C LYS A 26 6.77 26.21 -16.08
N ASN A 27 7.96 25.72 -16.43
CA ASN A 27 8.92 26.41 -17.28
C ASN A 27 9.20 25.66 -18.61
N ASN A 28 8.56 24.53 -18.83
CA ASN A 28 8.81 23.70 -20.01
C ASN A 28 7.50 23.10 -20.55
N PRO A 29 6.87 23.75 -21.57
CA PRO A 29 5.62 23.29 -22.16
C PRO A 29 5.67 21.87 -22.73
N GLN A 30 6.83 21.42 -23.22
CA GLN A 30 7.00 20.04 -23.71
C GLN A 30 6.98 19.03 -22.57
N ALA A 31 7.60 19.37 -21.42
CA ALA A 31 7.54 18.54 -20.23
C ALA A 31 6.12 18.46 -19.69
N GLU A 32 5.39 19.58 -19.70
CA GLU A 32 3.99 19.65 -19.26
C GLU A 32 3.09 18.79 -20.16
N GLN A 33 3.22 18.91 -21.48
CA GLN A 33 2.45 18.09 -22.43
C GLN A 33 2.72 16.60 -22.23
N LEU A 34 3.99 16.20 -22.16
CA LEU A 34 4.40 14.81 -21.95
C LEU A 34 3.85 14.22 -20.65
N PHE A 35 3.88 15.01 -19.58
CA PHE A 35 3.39 14.60 -18.28
C PHE A 35 1.86 14.45 -18.27
N ASN A 36 1.14 15.40 -18.86
CA ASN A 36 -0.32 15.37 -18.94
C ASN A 36 -0.79 14.19 -19.80
N GLU A 37 -0.10 13.90 -20.92
CA GLU A 37 -0.40 12.74 -21.75
C GLU A 37 -0.17 11.42 -21.00
N TRP A 38 0.88 11.33 -20.20
CA TRP A 38 1.12 10.16 -19.36
C TRP A 38 0.03 9.97 -18.29
N LEU A 39 -0.45 11.04 -17.65
CA LEU A 39 -1.58 10.97 -16.71
C LEU A 39 -2.87 10.51 -17.40
N ASP A 40 -3.16 11.04 -18.60
CA ASP A 40 -4.35 10.68 -19.38
C ASP A 40 -4.34 9.20 -19.78
N VAL A 41 -3.20 8.68 -20.22
CA VAL A 41 -3.05 7.24 -20.56
C VAL A 41 -3.25 6.35 -19.33
N GLN A 42 -2.74 6.74 -18.16
CA GLN A 42 -2.97 6.00 -16.91
C GLN A 42 -4.46 5.95 -16.54
N GLN A 43 -5.15 7.07 -16.68
CA GLN A 43 -6.58 7.17 -16.43
C GLN A 43 -7.40 6.34 -17.42
N GLN A 44 -7.02 6.34 -18.71
CA GLN A 44 -7.66 5.50 -19.72
C GLN A 44 -7.47 4.00 -19.44
N LEU A 45 -6.27 3.59 -19.00
CA LEU A 45 -5.99 2.21 -18.60
C LEU A 45 -6.83 1.80 -17.40
N SER A 46 -6.89 2.64 -16.37
CA SER A 46 -7.71 2.43 -15.20
C SER A 46 -9.18 2.25 -15.59
N ALA A 47 -9.75 3.21 -16.28
CA ALA A 47 -11.14 3.17 -16.71
C ALA A 47 -11.44 1.93 -17.59
N LEU A 48 -10.51 1.53 -18.48
CA LEU A 48 -10.69 0.35 -19.32
C LEU A 48 -10.77 -0.95 -18.48
N VAL A 49 -9.97 -1.05 -17.42
CA VAL A 49 -9.92 -2.25 -16.56
C VAL A 49 -11.15 -2.36 -15.65
N TYR A 50 -11.69 -1.24 -15.18
CA TYR A 50 -12.72 -1.22 -14.14
C TYR A 50 -14.15 -0.94 -14.67
N LYS A 51 -14.30 -0.59 -15.93
CA LYS A 51 -15.60 -0.45 -16.60
C LYS A 51 -15.98 -1.72 -17.36
N GLU A 52 -17.27 -1.94 -17.51
CA GLU A 52 -17.77 -2.99 -18.38
C GLU A 52 -17.38 -2.73 -19.85
N LEU A 53 -17.22 -3.81 -20.62
CA LEU A 53 -16.88 -3.76 -22.04
C LEU A 53 -17.84 -2.94 -22.89
N GLY A 54 -19.08 -2.74 -22.44
CA GLY A 54 -20.14 -2.14 -23.24
C GLY A 54 -20.35 -2.94 -24.54
N ASN A 55 -20.27 -2.23 -25.67
CA ASN A 55 -20.43 -2.84 -27.01
C ASN A 55 -19.11 -3.35 -27.62
N GLN A 56 -18.00 -3.37 -26.88
CA GLN A 56 -16.72 -3.80 -27.42
C GLN A 56 -16.60 -5.32 -27.45
N THR A 57 -16.02 -5.84 -28.52
CA THR A 57 -15.66 -7.26 -28.56
C THR A 57 -14.41 -7.53 -27.70
N PRO A 58 -14.20 -8.76 -27.23
CA PRO A 58 -12.98 -9.15 -26.51
C PRO A 58 -11.68 -8.81 -27.25
N ALA A 59 -11.68 -8.95 -28.58
CA ALA A 59 -10.53 -8.61 -29.42
C ALA A 59 -10.24 -7.09 -29.42
N GLN A 60 -11.29 -6.28 -29.51
CA GLN A 60 -11.17 -4.81 -29.46
C GLN A 60 -10.68 -4.35 -28.08
N TYR A 61 -11.19 -4.94 -27.00
CA TYR A 61 -10.72 -4.68 -25.64
C TYR A 61 -9.22 -4.98 -25.48
N LYS A 62 -8.81 -6.18 -25.89
CA LYS A 62 -7.40 -6.59 -25.84
C LYS A 62 -6.50 -5.65 -26.64
N ALA A 63 -6.90 -5.33 -27.87
CA ALA A 63 -6.13 -4.42 -28.72
C ALA A 63 -6.02 -3.02 -28.09
N LYS A 64 -7.10 -2.51 -27.49
CA LYS A 64 -7.10 -1.21 -26.80
C LYS A 64 -6.20 -1.22 -25.57
N TYR A 65 -6.25 -2.29 -24.76
CA TYR A 65 -5.38 -2.45 -23.60
C TYR A 65 -3.89 -2.49 -24.00
N GLU A 66 -3.55 -3.32 -24.99
CA GLU A 66 -2.16 -3.44 -25.49
C GLU A 66 -1.67 -2.10 -26.09
N GLN A 67 -2.53 -1.39 -26.79
CA GLN A 67 -2.21 -0.05 -27.33
C GLN A 67 -1.91 0.95 -26.21
N LEU A 68 -2.74 1.00 -25.16
CA LEU A 68 -2.55 1.92 -24.05
C LEU A 68 -1.32 1.56 -23.21
N GLU A 69 -1.06 0.27 -22.97
CA GLU A 69 0.16 -0.18 -22.25
C GLU A 69 1.42 0.18 -23.05
N ALA A 70 1.44 -0.07 -24.37
CA ALA A 70 2.56 0.32 -25.21
C ALA A 70 2.78 1.85 -25.17
N ARG A 71 1.69 2.64 -25.24
CA ARG A 71 1.79 4.09 -25.16
C ARG A 71 2.30 4.56 -23.81
N ARG A 72 1.87 3.93 -22.69
CA ARG A 72 2.38 4.21 -21.35
C ARG A 72 3.89 3.97 -21.27
N GLU A 73 4.37 2.83 -21.79
CA GLU A 73 5.80 2.51 -21.80
C GLU A 73 6.62 3.51 -22.64
N GLU A 74 6.12 3.93 -23.81
CA GLU A 74 6.75 4.98 -24.60
C GLU A 74 6.87 6.31 -23.84
N LEU A 75 5.78 6.70 -23.17
CA LEU A 75 5.75 7.93 -22.36
C LEU A 75 6.68 7.86 -21.17
N GLU A 76 6.74 6.73 -20.46
CA GLU A 76 7.69 6.51 -19.37
C GLU A 76 9.15 6.59 -19.84
N ALA A 77 9.45 6.02 -21.01
CA ALA A 77 10.76 6.13 -21.62
C ALA A 77 11.09 7.59 -22.00
N ALA A 78 10.13 8.32 -22.58
CA ALA A 78 10.29 9.73 -22.92
C ALA A 78 10.45 10.61 -21.68
N ILE A 79 9.67 10.36 -20.61
CA ILE A 79 9.82 11.03 -19.31
C ILE A 79 11.20 10.76 -18.72
N SER A 80 11.68 9.53 -18.77
CA SER A 80 13.01 9.17 -18.29
C SER A 80 14.11 9.86 -19.09
N ALA A 81 14.00 9.90 -20.42
CA ALA A 81 14.95 10.61 -21.28
C ALA A 81 14.94 12.12 -21.02
N LYS A 82 13.75 12.72 -20.94
CA LYS A 82 13.60 14.15 -20.67
C LYS A 82 14.08 14.53 -19.28
N SER A 83 13.80 13.71 -18.28
CA SER A 83 14.30 13.92 -16.91
C SER A 83 15.83 13.85 -16.83
N ALA A 84 16.46 13.03 -17.68
CA ALA A 84 17.93 12.92 -17.72
C ALA A 84 18.62 14.23 -18.09
N GLU A 85 17.96 15.11 -18.86
CA GLU A 85 18.48 16.45 -19.20
C GLU A 85 18.63 17.35 -17.96
N PHE A 86 17.86 17.09 -16.89
CA PHE A 86 17.80 17.88 -15.68
C PHE A 86 18.44 17.18 -14.46
N ARG A 87 18.96 15.95 -14.65
CA ARG A 87 19.61 15.22 -13.56
C ARG A 87 20.97 15.83 -13.23
N THR A 88 21.13 16.27 -12.00
CA THR A 88 22.43 16.30 -11.36
C THR A 88 22.92 14.86 -11.15
N GLU A 89 24.24 14.61 -11.18
CA GLU A 89 24.82 13.28 -10.99
C GLU A 89 24.14 12.51 -9.85
N ILE A 90 23.63 11.32 -10.19
CA ILE A 90 23.06 10.42 -9.16
C ILE A 90 24.25 9.74 -8.49
N GLU A 91 24.48 10.05 -7.23
CA GLU A 91 25.45 9.32 -6.44
C GLU A 91 25.13 7.83 -6.41
N PRO A 92 26.12 6.95 -6.66
CA PRO A 92 25.89 5.52 -6.59
C PRO A 92 25.51 5.12 -5.16
N VAL A 93 24.54 4.21 -5.03
CA VAL A 93 24.12 3.68 -3.72
C VAL A 93 25.25 2.87 -3.10
N GLU A 94 25.96 3.52 -2.18
CA GLU A 94 27.06 2.94 -1.43
C GLU A 94 26.59 2.49 -0.03
N LEU A 95 27.17 1.37 0.43
CA LEU A 95 26.84 0.83 1.75
C LEU A 95 27.11 1.86 2.87
N ALA A 96 28.26 2.55 2.78
CA ALA A 96 28.64 3.53 3.78
C ALA A 96 27.67 4.74 3.84
N ALA A 97 27.17 5.19 2.68
CA ALA A 97 26.19 6.26 2.63
C ALA A 97 24.88 5.87 3.32
N VAL A 98 24.38 4.64 3.07
CA VAL A 98 23.18 4.11 3.74
C VAL A 98 23.43 3.96 5.24
N GLN A 99 24.58 3.41 5.65
CA GLN A 99 24.91 3.24 7.08
C GLN A 99 24.97 4.58 7.81
N ALA A 100 25.54 5.62 7.20
CA ALA A 100 25.63 6.96 7.77
C ALA A 100 24.24 7.57 8.09
N LYS A 101 23.17 7.11 7.43
CA LYS A 101 21.78 7.55 7.66
C LYS A 101 21.02 6.72 8.70
N ILE A 102 21.59 5.61 9.18
CA ILE A 102 20.96 4.80 10.23
C ILE A 102 21.18 5.50 11.59
N PRO A 103 20.13 5.84 12.35
CA PRO A 103 20.29 6.39 13.69
C PRO A 103 21.08 5.45 14.64
N ASN A 104 21.74 6.01 15.64
CA ASN A 104 22.58 5.25 16.57
C ASN A 104 21.81 4.16 17.33
N ASP A 105 20.54 4.42 17.62
CA ASP A 105 19.61 3.52 18.29
C ASP A 105 18.76 2.68 17.35
N ALA A 106 19.05 2.71 16.03
CA ALA A 106 18.32 1.97 15.01
C ALA A 106 19.15 0.82 14.40
N ALA A 107 18.45 -0.15 13.84
CA ALA A 107 19.00 -1.19 12.97
C ALA A 107 18.17 -1.32 11.70
N LEU A 108 18.82 -1.34 10.54
CA LEU A 108 18.17 -1.66 9.28
C LEU A 108 18.18 -3.18 9.08
N VAL A 109 16.99 -3.74 8.84
CA VAL A 109 16.76 -5.16 8.56
C VAL A 109 16.22 -5.30 7.15
N GLU A 110 17.11 -5.64 6.20
CA GLU A 110 16.73 -5.93 4.82
C GLU A 110 16.43 -7.41 4.67
N ILE A 111 15.17 -7.77 4.43
CA ILE A 111 14.79 -9.16 4.16
C ILE A 111 14.69 -9.37 2.65
N VAL A 112 15.23 -10.47 2.17
CA VAL A 112 15.23 -10.84 0.76
C VAL A 112 14.93 -12.31 0.56
N GLN A 113 14.31 -12.64 -0.58
CA GLN A 113 14.21 -14.02 -1.05
C GLN A 113 15.38 -14.36 -1.97
N TYR A 114 15.93 -15.55 -1.79
CA TYR A 114 16.97 -16.06 -2.67
C TYR A 114 16.80 -17.56 -2.91
N ARG A 115 17.41 -18.05 -3.98
CA ARG A 115 17.46 -19.48 -4.27
C ARG A 115 18.92 -19.93 -4.23
N PRO A 116 19.31 -20.73 -3.23
CA PRO A 116 20.67 -21.29 -3.18
C PRO A 116 20.93 -22.11 -4.44
N TYR A 117 22.13 -21.96 -4.98
CA TYR A 117 22.60 -22.82 -6.07
C TYR A 117 23.37 -23.97 -5.49
N ASN A 118 22.97 -25.20 -5.80
CA ASN A 118 23.68 -26.44 -5.42
C ASN A 118 24.58 -26.90 -6.56
N PRO A 119 25.90 -26.64 -6.48
CA PRO A 119 26.82 -26.98 -7.58
C PRO A 119 26.96 -28.49 -7.81
N LYS A 120 26.75 -29.29 -6.75
CA LYS A 120 26.82 -30.76 -6.88
C LYS A 120 25.64 -31.32 -7.67
N ALA A 121 24.46 -30.75 -7.48
CA ALA A 121 23.25 -31.19 -8.18
C ALA A 121 22.98 -30.38 -9.46
N ASN A 122 23.80 -29.39 -9.77
CA ASN A 122 23.65 -28.45 -10.88
C ASN A 122 22.24 -27.84 -10.96
N LYS A 123 21.63 -27.50 -9.82
CA LYS A 123 20.30 -26.97 -9.74
C LYS A 123 20.18 -25.93 -8.62
N ARG A 124 19.13 -25.10 -8.71
CA ARG A 124 18.74 -24.22 -7.61
C ARG A 124 17.85 -24.98 -6.63
N ASP A 125 18.14 -24.84 -5.36
CA ASP A 125 17.34 -25.39 -4.27
C ASP A 125 16.05 -24.56 -4.06
N LYS A 126 15.23 -24.98 -3.08
CA LYS A 126 14.02 -24.27 -2.69
C LYS A 126 14.32 -22.81 -2.32
N PRO A 127 13.39 -21.86 -2.59
CA PRO A 127 13.57 -20.48 -2.20
C PRO A 127 13.60 -20.33 -0.67
N ARG A 128 14.46 -19.43 -0.19
CA ARG A 128 14.67 -19.13 1.23
C ARG A 128 14.57 -17.63 1.46
N TYR A 129 14.18 -17.25 2.68
CA TYR A 129 14.36 -15.90 3.17
C TYR A 129 15.72 -15.76 3.85
N ALA A 130 16.30 -14.58 3.73
CA ALA A 130 17.45 -14.16 4.49
C ALA A 130 17.33 -12.70 4.89
N ALA A 131 17.92 -12.34 6.04
CA ALA A 131 18.00 -10.99 6.53
C ALA A 131 19.44 -10.48 6.50
N ALA A 132 19.63 -9.27 5.97
CA ALA A 132 20.85 -8.51 6.14
C ALA A 132 20.61 -7.43 7.19
N ILE A 133 21.38 -7.43 8.28
CA ILE A 133 21.29 -6.49 9.39
C ILE A 133 22.42 -5.48 9.28
N LEU A 134 22.06 -4.20 9.22
CA LEU A 134 22.99 -3.08 9.17
C LEU A 134 22.79 -2.18 10.38
N ARG A 135 23.89 -1.72 10.97
CA ARG A 135 23.92 -0.64 11.94
C ARG A 135 24.63 0.55 11.30
N ASN A 136 24.55 1.71 11.94
CA ASN A 136 25.28 2.92 11.53
C ASN A 136 26.80 2.69 11.37
N GLN A 137 27.33 1.65 12.02
CA GLN A 137 28.75 1.27 11.95
C GLN A 137 28.89 -0.26 11.92
N GLY A 138 30.06 -0.73 11.50
CA GLY A 138 30.41 -2.14 11.50
C GLY A 138 30.03 -2.86 10.21
N GLN A 139 30.37 -4.15 10.16
CA GLN A 139 30.08 -4.98 9.00
C GLN A 139 28.64 -5.47 9.01
N PRO A 140 27.95 -5.50 7.85
CA PRO A 140 26.64 -6.10 7.74
C PRO A 140 26.65 -7.56 8.19
N LYS A 141 25.59 -7.97 8.87
CA LYS A 141 25.39 -9.37 9.26
C LYS A 141 24.35 -10.00 8.35
N TRP A 142 24.56 -11.24 7.99
CA TRP A 142 23.66 -12.02 7.13
C TRP A 142 23.15 -13.24 7.89
N VAL A 143 21.84 -13.43 7.92
CA VAL A 143 21.17 -14.53 8.60
C VAL A 143 20.22 -15.21 7.63
N ASP A 144 20.33 -16.50 7.45
CA ASP A 144 19.37 -17.32 6.73
C ASP A 144 18.16 -17.60 7.65
N LEU A 145 16.97 -17.22 7.22
CA LEU A 145 15.73 -17.35 8.01
C LEU A 145 14.99 -18.67 7.74
N GLY A 146 15.31 -19.36 6.64
CA GLY A 146 14.66 -20.62 6.30
C GLY A 146 13.87 -20.62 4.99
N GLU A 147 13.15 -21.72 4.75
CA GLU A 147 12.38 -21.92 3.52
C GLU A 147 11.19 -20.95 3.42
N VAL A 148 11.04 -20.33 2.25
CA VAL A 148 9.94 -19.39 1.97
C VAL A 148 8.56 -20.02 2.21
N ALA A 149 8.38 -21.30 1.85
CA ALA A 149 7.09 -21.98 1.99
C ALA A 149 6.66 -22.10 3.45
N ILE A 150 7.59 -22.41 4.37
CA ILE A 150 7.33 -22.57 5.80
C ILE A 150 6.95 -21.22 6.43
N ILE A 151 7.77 -20.19 6.17
CA ILE A 151 7.52 -18.85 6.70
C ILE A 151 6.22 -18.27 6.15
N ASN A 152 5.95 -18.44 4.86
CA ASN A 152 4.71 -17.97 4.24
C ASN A 152 3.46 -18.66 4.82
N GLN A 153 3.55 -19.92 5.21
CA GLN A 153 2.46 -20.60 5.91
C GLN A 153 2.19 -19.94 7.26
N SER A 154 3.23 -19.71 8.08
CA SER A 154 3.11 -19.02 9.37
C SER A 154 2.57 -17.59 9.23
N VAL A 155 2.99 -16.87 8.17
CA VAL A 155 2.44 -15.55 7.83
C VAL A 155 0.95 -15.63 7.53
N SER A 156 0.51 -16.59 6.71
CA SER A 156 -0.89 -16.74 6.33
C SER A 156 -1.77 -17.09 7.54
N GLU A 157 -1.30 -17.98 8.42
CA GLU A 157 -2.00 -18.35 9.65
C GLU A 157 -2.15 -17.15 10.58
N LEU A 158 -1.05 -16.44 10.86
CA LEU A 158 -1.07 -15.25 11.72
C LEU A 158 -1.93 -14.13 11.13
N ARG A 159 -1.80 -13.83 9.84
CA ARG A 159 -2.59 -12.79 9.17
C ARG A 159 -4.08 -13.06 9.30
N ARG A 160 -4.53 -14.30 9.05
CA ARG A 160 -5.94 -14.69 9.21
C ARG A 160 -6.42 -14.41 10.62
N ALA A 161 -5.64 -14.80 11.63
CA ALA A 161 -5.98 -14.59 13.02
C ALA A 161 -5.98 -13.10 13.42
N LEU A 162 -5.05 -12.30 12.89
CA LEU A 162 -4.98 -10.85 13.14
C LEU A 162 -6.12 -10.07 12.47
N SER A 163 -6.57 -10.50 11.30
CA SER A 163 -7.65 -9.84 10.55
C SER A 163 -9.05 -10.26 10.97
N SER A 164 -9.18 -11.23 11.88
CA SER A 164 -10.45 -11.68 12.43
C SER A 164 -10.72 -10.95 13.75
N PRO A 165 -11.94 -10.37 13.93
CA PRO A 165 -12.28 -9.77 15.21
C PRO A 165 -12.20 -10.84 16.32
N PRO A 166 -11.76 -10.45 17.53
CA PRO A 166 -11.76 -11.38 18.66
C PRO A 166 -13.19 -11.81 18.99
N SER A 167 -13.35 -13.06 19.47
CA SER A 167 -14.63 -13.57 19.97
C SER A 167 -15.14 -12.64 21.07
N ASP A 168 -16.32 -12.11 20.90
CA ASP A 168 -17.02 -11.32 21.90
C ASP A 168 -18.42 -11.92 22.08
N PRO A 169 -18.59 -12.79 23.10
CA PRO A 169 -19.89 -13.41 23.38
C PRO A 169 -21.01 -12.40 23.68
N SER A 170 -20.64 -11.19 24.16
CA SER A 170 -21.61 -10.13 24.45
C SER A 170 -22.15 -9.47 23.17
N ARG A 171 -21.42 -9.58 22.04
CA ARG A 171 -21.79 -9.10 20.72
C ARG A 171 -22.23 -10.19 19.75
N GLY A 172 -22.31 -11.45 20.22
CA GLY A 172 -22.66 -12.59 19.40
C GLY A 172 -21.60 -12.97 18.37
N ILE A 173 -20.36 -12.54 18.56
CA ILE A 173 -19.23 -12.87 17.70
C ILE A 173 -18.52 -14.07 18.32
N ASP A 174 -18.69 -15.24 17.70
CA ASP A 174 -18.06 -16.50 18.11
C ASP A 174 -17.10 -16.93 16.99
N VAL A 175 -15.85 -16.47 17.06
CA VAL A 175 -14.81 -16.81 16.09
C VAL A 175 -13.78 -17.70 16.79
N GLU A 176 -13.98 -19.02 16.71
CA GLU A 176 -12.91 -19.95 17.06
C GLU A 176 -11.78 -19.85 16.02
N PRO A 177 -10.50 -19.87 16.46
CA PRO A 177 -9.37 -19.97 15.53
C PRO A 177 -9.50 -21.26 14.71
N ALA A 178 -9.42 -21.18 13.40
CA ALA A 178 -9.64 -22.30 12.47
C ALA A 178 -8.76 -23.54 12.75
N ASP A 179 -7.64 -23.37 13.48
CA ASP A 179 -6.67 -24.41 13.81
C ASP A 179 -6.40 -24.54 15.32
N GLY A 180 -7.26 -24.00 16.18
CA GLY A 180 -7.14 -24.09 17.66
C GLY A 180 -5.94 -23.33 18.27
N LYS A 181 -5.14 -22.60 17.46
CA LYS A 181 -4.00 -21.82 17.95
C LYS A 181 -4.41 -20.38 18.18
N SER A 182 -4.04 -19.84 19.34
CA SER A 182 -4.26 -18.42 19.65
C SER A 182 -3.38 -17.49 18.80
N VAL A 183 -3.83 -16.24 18.58
CA VAL A 183 -3.02 -15.20 17.94
C VAL A 183 -1.65 -15.05 18.63
N LYS A 184 -1.60 -15.22 19.96
CA LYS A 184 -0.36 -15.13 20.74
C LYS A 184 0.65 -16.22 20.39
N GLU A 185 0.16 -17.45 20.14
CA GLU A 185 1.00 -18.57 19.71
C GLU A 185 1.49 -18.41 18.28
N LEU A 186 0.60 -17.99 17.36
CA LEU A 186 0.97 -17.75 15.97
C LEU A 186 1.99 -16.60 15.85
N ALA A 187 1.81 -15.52 16.61
CA ALA A 187 2.74 -14.40 16.69
C ALA A 187 4.11 -14.82 17.24
N ARG A 188 4.12 -15.71 18.22
CA ARG A 188 5.35 -16.30 18.77
C ARG A 188 6.05 -17.18 17.76
N ASN A 189 5.32 -18.06 17.07
CA ASN A 189 5.86 -18.94 16.03
C ASN A 189 6.58 -18.15 14.93
N LEU A 190 5.97 -17.08 14.45
CA LEU A 190 6.58 -16.27 13.39
C LEU A 190 7.78 -15.46 13.91
N ASP A 191 7.75 -14.97 15.17
CA ASP A 191 8.92 -14.35 15.80
C ASP A 191 10.11 -15.32 15.84
N GLU A 192 9.89 -16.57 16.20
CA GLU A 192 10.94 -17.61 16.26
C GLU A 192 11.60 -17.87 14.91
N GLN A 193 10.85 -17.70 13.82
CA GLN A 193 11.35 -17.90 12.46
C GLN A 193 12.06 -16.66 11.90
N VAL A 194 11.61 -15.45 12.25
CA VAL A 194 12.02 -14.23 11.53
C VAL A 194 12.87 -13.29 12.41
N ILE A 195 12.40 -12.95 13.62
CA ILE A 195 13.09 -11.92 14.45
C ILE A 195 14.04 -12.53 15.45
N LYS A 196 13.69 -13.64 16.09
CA LYS A 196 14.59 -14.33 17.04
C LYS A 196 15.97 -14.66 16.45
N PRO A 197 16.10 -15.17 15.18
CA PRO A 197 17.39 -15.45 14.59
C PRO A 197 18.29 -14.21 14.42
N ILE A 198 17.71 -13.03 14.24
CA ILE A 198 18.46 -11.79 14.03
C ILE A 198 18.64 -10.97 15.32
N ARG A 199 17.93 -11.30 16.39
CA ARG A 199 17.86 -10.49 17.62
C ARG A 199 19.23 -10.22 18.25
N SER A 200 20.14 -11.19 18.24
CA SER A 200 21.52 -11.02 18.74
C SER A 200 22.33 -9.99 17.93
N HIS A 201 21.94 -9.72 16.69
CA HIS A 201 22.63 -8.78 15.80
C HIS A 201 22.03 -7.35 15.87
N LEU A 202 20.90 -7.17 16.56
CA LEU A 202 20.26 -5.86 16.71
C LEU A 202 21.00 -4.98 17.75
N GLY A 203 21.77 -5.59 18.67
CA GLY A 203 22.49 -4.87 19.73
C GLY A 203 21.55 -4.09 20.63
N ASN A 204 21.82 -2.79 20.80
CA ASN A 204 21.02 -1.87 21.60
C ASN A 204 19.93 -1.14 20.81
N ALA A 205 19.63 -1.56 19.59
CA ALA A 205 18.60 -0.92 18.78
C ALA A 205 17.24 -0.92 19.48
N ARG A 206 16.58 0.22 19.41
CA ARG A 206 15.19 0.44 19.85
C ARG A 206 14.27 0.78 18.68
N HIS A 207 14.84 1.11 17.53
CA HIS A 207 14.13 1.41 16.30
C HIS A 207 14.57 0.43 15.21
N LEU A 208 13.61 -0.31 14.64
CA LEU A 208 13.83 -1.25 13.56
C LEU A 208 13.33 -0.67 12.25
N LEU A 209 14.27 -0.41 11.34
CA LEU A 209 14.00 0.01 9.98
C LEU A 209 13.88 -1.28 9.15
N VAL A 210 12.65 -1.72 8.87
CA VAL A 210 12.41 -3.03 8.27
C VAL A 210 12.04 -2.90 6.80
N SER A 211 12.80 -3.58 5.94
CA SER A 211 12.49 -3.70 4.51
C SER A 211 12.11 -5.15 4.21
N PRO A 212 10.83 -5.54 4.38
CA PRO A 212 10.38 -6.90 4.14
C PRO A 212 10.27 -7.22 2.65
N GLU A 213 10.15 -8.51 2.33
CA GLU A 213 9.89 -9.00 0.96
C GLU A 213 8.87 -10.13 0.97
N GLY A 214 8.14 -10.30 -0.13
CA GLY A 214 7.15 -11.36 -0.28
C GLY A 214 5.99 -11.22 0.72
N GLN A 215 5.52 -12.33 1.26
CA GLN A 215 4.38 -12.31 2.19
C GLN A 215 4.69 -11.65 3.54
N LEU A 216 5.95 -11.48 3.91
CA LEU A 216 6.34 -10.73 5.11
C LEU A 216 5.94 -9.24 5.05
N THR A 217 5.63 -8.71 3.87
CA THR A 217 5.08 -7.35 3.71
C THR A 217 3.65 -7.20 4.23
N LEU A 218 2.95 -8.31 4.50
CA LEU A 218 1.55 -8.36 4.93
C LEU A 218 1.37 -8.43 6.44
N ILE A 219 2.47 -8.47 7.20
CA ILE A 219 2.46 -8.65 8.65
C ILE A 219 3.00 -7.41 9.34
N PRO A 220 2.30 -6.89 10.37
CA PRO A 220 2.89 -5.93 11.27
C PRO A 220 3.85 -6.65 12.22
N PHE A 221 5.13 -6.35 12.12
CA PHE A 221 6.15 -6.94 13.01
C PHE A 221 5.94 -6.52 14.46
N GLU A 222 5.25 -5.42 14.67
CA GLU A 222 4.78 -4.91 15.97
C GLU A 222 3.98 -5.96 16.75
N ALA A 223 3.18 -6.77 16.04
CA ALA A 223 2.31 -7.79 16.62
C ALA A 223 3.00 -9.13 16.89
N LEU A 224 4.27 -9.31 16.51
CA LEU A 224 5.02 -10.52 16.86
C LEU A 224 5.31 -10.55 18.37
N ARG A 225 5.49 -11.74 18.94
CA ARG A 225 5.74 -11.91 20.38
C ARG A 225 7.11 -12.52 20.64
N ASP A 226 7.85 -11.91 21.55
CA ASP A 226 9.14 -12.41 22.00
C ASP A 226 9.03 -13.60 22.98
N ASP A 227 10.18 -14.13 23.41
CA ASP A 227 10.29 -15.25 24.35
C ASP A 227 9.82 -14.92 25.80
N LYS A 228 9.66 -13.62 26.08
CA LYS A 228 9.09 -13.15 27.36
C LYS A 228 7.59 -12.95 27.28
N GLY A 229 6.99 -13.23 26.13
CA GLY A 229 5.56 -13.07 25.87
C GLY A 229 5.12 -11.61 25.64
N LYS A 230 6.05 -10.70 25.36
CA LYS A 230 5.77 -9.31 25.02
C LYS A 230 5.60 -9.15 23.53
N TYR A 231 4.69 -8.27 23.11
CA TYR A 231 4.62 -7.84 21.72
C TYR A 231 5.85 -7.00 21.36
N LEU A 232 6.33 -7.09 20.13
CA LEU A 232 7.55 -6.38 19.74
C LEU A 232 7.39 -4.85 19.77
N VAL A 233 6.18 -4.32 19.61
CA VAL A 233 5.87 -2.90 19.78
C VAL A 233 6.24 -2.38 21.17
N GLU A 234 6.22 -3.23 22.22
CA GLU A 234 6.63 -2.85 23.57
C GLU A 234 8.14 -2.60 23.66
N ASN A 235 8.94 -3.29 22.85
CA ASN A 235 10.40 -3.24 22.88
C ASN A 235 11.01 -2.35 21.79
N TYR A 236 10.33 -2.21 20.63
CA TYR A 236 10.85 -1.54 19.44
C TYR A 236 9.84 -0.57 18.83
N ALA A 237 10.33 0.53 18.28
CA ALA A 237 9.64 1.28 17.25
C ALA A 237 9.95 0.65 15.88
N PHE A 238 9.00 0.71 14.95
CA PHE A 238 9.17 0.18 13.60
C PHE A 238 9.01 1.28 12.55
N SER A 239 9.76 1.17 11.47
CA SER A 239 9.58 1.94 10.25
C SER A 239 9.77 1.04 9.05
N TYR A 240 8.73 0.94 8.23
CA TYR A 240 8.80 0.10 7.03
C TYR A 240 9.42 0.87 5.87
N LEU A 241 10.34 0.23 5.18
CA LEU A 241 11.02 0.76 4.01
C LEU A 241 10.77 -0.13 2.80
N THR A 242 10.82 0.43 1.60
CA THR A 242 10.89 -0.37 0.38
C THR A 242 12.25 -1.03 0.27
N SER A 243 13.29 -0.28 0.63
CA SER A 243 14.68 -0.70 0.72
C SER A 243 15.45 0.29 1.60
N GLY A 244 16.58 -0.08 2.16
CA GLY A 244 17.46 0.84 2.90
C GLY A 244 17.96 2.03 2.07
N ARG A 245 17.79 2.00 0.74
CA ARG A 245 18.03 3.16 -0.13
C ARG A 245 17.11 4.34 0.18
N ASP A 246 15.92 4.08 0.70
CA ASP A 246 14.96 5.13 1.07
C ASP A 246 15.58 6.14 2.03
N LEU A 247 16.52 5.69 2.88
CA LEU A 247 17.23 6.55 3.84
C LEU A 247 18.00 7.69 3.17
N LEU A 248 18.46 7.50 1.93
CA LEU A 248 19.21 8.51 1.18
C LEU A 248 18.31 9.67 0.69
N ARG A 249 16.99 9.48 0.70
CA ARG A 249 16.00 10.48 0.24
C ARG A 249 15.36 11.28 1.37
N PHE A 250 15.50 10.84 2.62
CA PHE A 250 14.80 11.45 3.75
C PHE A 250 15.35 12.82 4.16
N ASP A 251 16.53 13.21 3.70
CA ASP A 251 17.11 14.53 3.99
C ASP A 251 16.42 15.68 3.23
N ALA A 252 15.71 15.37 2.15
CA ALA A 252 15.04 16.38 1.32
C ALA A 252 13.69 16.84 1.91
N THR A 253 13.58 16.93 3.23
CA THR A 253 12.35 17.35 3.90
C THR A 253 12.13 18.85 3.75
N ALA A 254 11.32 19.24 2.76
CA ALA A 254 10.76 20.58 2.74
C ALA A 254 9.73 20.72 3.88
N ASN A 255 9.87 21.75 4.72
CA ASN A 255 8.82 22.14 5.65
C ASN A 255 7.58 22.54 4.84
N ASN A 256 6.55 21.71 4.88
CA ASN A 256 5.30 21.99 4.21
C ASN A 256 4.26 22.44 5.24
N ASN A 257 3.90 23.72 5.18
CA ASN A 257 2.91 24.35 6.05
C ASN A 257 1.50 24.39 5.45
N SER A 258 1.26 23.67 4.35
CA SER A 258 -0.08 23.55 3.75
C SER A 258 -1.05 22.92 4.74
N ALA A 259 -2.33 23.26 4.61
CA ALA A 259 -3.36 22.68 5.47
C ALA A 259 -3.46 21.16 5.27
N PRO A 260 -3.70 20.40 6.35
CA PRO A 260 -4.11 19.00 6.23
C PRO A 260 -5.40 18.86 5.44
N VAL A 261 -5.56 17.75 4.71
CA VAL A 261 -6.77 17.42 3.96
C VAL A 261 -7.25 16.03 4.38
N VAL A 262 -8.55 15.92 4.67
CA VAL A 262 -9.20 14.67 5.05
C VAL A 262 -10.35 14.38 4.09
N PHE A 263 -10.39 13.19 3.53
CA PHE A 263 -11.52 12.61 2.79
C PHE A 263 -12.18 11.58 3.69
N ALA A 264 -13.48 11.71 3.91
CA ALA A 264 -14.25 10.81 4.79
C ALA A 264 -15.73 10.83 4.42
N ASP A 265 -16.52 9.94 5.02
CA ASP A 265 -17.99 9.89 4.85
C ASP A 265 -18.36 9.92 3.35
N ILE A 266 -17.78 9.02 2.57
CA ILE A 266 -17.83 9.03 1.11
C ILE A 266 -19.15 8.43 0.63
N ASP A 267 -19.84 9.15 -0.27
CA ASP A 267 -21.06 8.67 -0.93
C ASP A 267 -20.70 7.78 -2.14
N TYR A 268 -20.60 6.48 -1.92
CA TYR A 268 -20.27 5.52 -2.98
C TYR A 268 -21.39 5.33 -4.00
N ASP A 269 -22.62 5.74 -3.68
CA ASP A 269 -23.81 5.63 -4.53
C ASP A 269 -24.13 6.91 -5.33
N GLU A 270 -23.29 7.96 -5.19
CA GLU A 270 -23.47 9.22 -5.91
C GLU A 270 -23.67 8.99 -7.41
N GLN A 271 -24.64 9.69 -7.97
CA GLN A 271 -24.93 9.66 -9.40
C GLN A 271 -23.89 10.48 -10.17
N LEU A 272 -22.93 9.79 -10.76
CA LEU A 272 -21.97 10.42 -11.64
C LEU A 272 -22.68 10.92 -12.91
N SER A 273 -22.26 12.09 -13.46
CA SER A 273 -22.91 12.72 -14.62
C SER A 273 -23.15 11.71 -15.74
N THR A 274 -24.42 11.39 -15.98
CA THR A 274 -24.86 10.48 -17.02
C THR A 274 -25.36 11.28 -18.22
N VAL A 275 -24.87 10.97 -19.42
CA VAL A 275 -25.66 11.27 -20.64
C VAL A 275 -26.79 10.26 -20.67
N ALA A 276 -28.02 10.72 -20.78
CA ALA A 276 -29.21 9.87 -20.77
C ALA A 276 -29.09 8.72 -21.80
N ALA A 277 -28.69 7.56 -21.32
CA ALA A 277 -28.70 6.33 -22.12
C ALA A 277 -30.06 5.67 -21.89
N SER A 278 -30.81 5.50 -22.99
CA SER A 278 -32.07 4.81 -23.04
C SER A 278 -31.91 3.36 -22.53
N THR A 279 -32.63 3.06 -21.47
CA THR A 279 -32.79 1.74 -20.89
C THR A 279 -33.36 0.75 -21.90
N ARG A 280 -32.65 -0.34 -22.18
CA ARG A 280 -33.26 -1.64 -22.48
C ARG A 280 -32.40 -2.72 -21.81
N GLY A 281 -33.04 -3.43 -20.91
CA GLY A 281 -32.44 -4.44 -20.08
C GLY A 281 -31.94 -5.65 -20.87
N SER A 282 -30.94 -6.25 -20.29
CA SER A 282 -30.65 -7.67 -20.45
C SER A 282 -30.06 -8.14 -19.12
N GLU A 283 -30.91 -8.80 -18.34
CA GLU A 283 -30.44 -9.63 -17.24
C GLU A 283 -29.66 -10.80 -17.82
N ASN A 284 -28.35 -10.75 -17.76
CA ASN A 284 -27.53 -11.95 -17.81
C ASN A 284 -26.43 -11.85 -16.76
N ARG A 285 -26.76 -12.39 -15.58
CA ARG A 285 -25.86 -12.61 -14.48
C ARG A 285 -24.86 -13.68 -14.86
N ARG A 286 -23.60 -13.33 -15.00
CA ARG A 286 -22.40 -14.12 -14.70
C ARG A 286 -21.16 -13.40 -15.23
N SER A 287 -20.63 -12.44 -14.48
CA SER A 287 -19.20 -12.17 -14.50
C SER A 287 -18.79 -11.71 -13.11
N THR A 288 -17.94 -12.49 -12.59
CA THR A 288 -17.37 -12.46 -11.28
C THR A 288 -16.40 -11.31 -11.14
N ASP A 289 -16.52 -10.64 -10.11
CA ASP A 289 -15.74 -10.10 -9.05
C ASP A 289 -15.65 -8.57 -8.99
N LEU A 290 -15.23 -7.81 -9.99
CA LEU A 290 -15.18 -6.35 -9.85
C LEU A 290 -16.48 -5.64 -10.22
N ALA A 291 -17.16 -6.10 -11.25
CA ALA A 291 -18.44 -5.51 -11.67
C ALA A 291 -19.49 -5.57 -10.53
N ASN A 292 -19.33 -6.53 -9.63
CA ASN A 292 -20.25 -6.80 -8.51
C ASN A 292 -19.75 -6.27 -7.14
N ILE A 293 -18.53 -5.69 -7.06
CA ILE A 293 -18.10 -5.06 -5.81
C ILE A 293 -18.91 -3.78 -5.61
N THR A 294 -19.59 -3.74 -4.48
CA THR A 294 -20.24 -2.53 -3.96
C THR A 294 -19.72 -2.27 -2.56
N PHE A 295 -19.59 -1.02 -2.20
CA PHE A 295 -19.16 -0.60 -0.87
C PHE A 295 -20.32 0.07 -0.13
N THR A 296 -20.44 -0.23 1.15
CA THR A 296 -21.36 0.42 2.07
C THR A 296 -20.68 1.65 2.69
N PRO A 297 -21.46 2.67 3.12
CA PRO A 297 -20.91 3.80 3.86
C PRO A 297 -20.10 3.36 5.10
N LEU A 298 -19.11 4.16 5.47
CA LEU A 298 -18.27 3.98 6.66
C LEU A 298 -18.67 5.06 7.68
N ASP A 299 -19.67 4.76 8.51
CA ASP A 299 -20.34 5.75 9.37
C ASP A 299 -19.40 6.46 10.36
N ALA A 300 -18.39 5.77 10.90
CA ALA A 300 -17.45 6.35 11.87
C ALA A 300 -16.46 7.35 11.27
N THR A 301 -16.28 7.35 9.95
CA THR A 301 -15.27 8.20 9.29
C THR A 301 -15.60 9.68 9.36
N LEU A 302 -16.90 10.05 9.45
CA LEU A 302 -17.32 11.41 9.68
C LEU A 302 -16.85 11.92 11.05
N GLU A 303 -17.05 11.13 12.12
CA GLU A 303 -16.60 11.49 13.46
C GLU A 303 -15.07 11.57 13.52
N GLU A 304 -14.36 10.62 12.89
CA GLU A 304 -12.90 10.63 12.76
C GLU A 304 -12.43 11.95 12.13
N ALA A 305 -12.99 12.34 11.00
CA ALA A 305 -12.66 13.60 10.32
C ALA A 305 -12.91 14.84 11.18
N GLN A 306 -14.03 14.87 11.93
CA GLN A 306 -14.34 15.95 12.86
C GLN A 306 -13.35 16.04 14.02
N LYS A 307 -12.92 14.90 14.58
CA LYS A 307 -11.89 14.85 15.63
C LYS A 307 -10.54 15.33 15.10
N ILE A 308 -10.11 14.88 13.92
CA ILE A 308 -8.88 15.37 13.28
C ILE A 308 -8.94 16.87 13.08
N LYS A 309 -10.08 17.42 12.58
CA LYS A 309 -10.28 18.87 12.44
C LYS A 309 -10.24 19.62 13.77
N SER A 310 -10.73 19.03 14.86
CA SER A 310 -10.63 19.65 16.19
C SER A 310 -9.19 19.74 16.70
N ILE A 311 -8.34 18.77 16.33
CA ILE A 311 -6.92 18.73 16.68
C ILE A 311 -6.11 19.71 15.80
N PHE A 312 -6.38 19.74 14.50
CA PHE A 312 -5.77 20.62 13.51
C PHE A 312 -6.83 21.50 12.89
N SER A 313 -7.09 22.67 13.48
CA SER A 313 -8.23 23.56 13.13
C SER A 313 -8.24 24.05 11.68
N ASN A 314 -7.09 24.11 11.02
CA ASN A 314 -6.94 24.47 9.61
C ASN A 314 -7.19 23.32 8.63
N THR A 315 -7.60 22.12 9.10
CA THR A 315 -7.87 20.96 8.25
C THR A 315 -9.02 21.24 7.29
N LYS A 316 -8.80 21.00 5.99
CA LYS A 316 -9.84 20.93 4.98
C LYS A 316 -10.47 19.54 4.99
N VAL A 317 -11.77 19.46 5.22
CA VAL A 317 -12.53 18.20 5.22
C VAL A 317 -13.38 18.15 3.96
N ILE A 318 -13.30 17.04 3.21
CA ILE A 318 -14.02 16.77 1.96
C ILE A 318 -14.88 15.53 2.20
N LEU A 319 -16.20 15.66 2.09
CA LEU A 319 -17.18 14.67 2.50
C LEU A 319 -18.14 14.31 1.36
N ASN A 320 -18.83 13.20 1.53
CA ASN A 320 -19.94 12.74 0.70
C ASN A 320 -19.59 12.73 -0.79
N LYS A 321 -20.46 13.28 -1.61
CA LYS A 321 -20.29 13.39 -3.07
C LYS A 321 -19.15 14.31 -3.53
N GLN A 322 -18.57 15.11 -2.64
CA GLN A 322 -17.41 15.95 -2.96
C GLN A 322 -16.11 15.16 -2.90
N ALA A 323 -16.09 13.98 -2.26
CA ALA A 323 -14.92 13.13 -2.12
C ALA A 323 -14.64 12.34 -3.41
N THR A 324 -14.41 13.05 -4.52
CA THR A 324 -14.23 12.52 -5.87
C THR A 324 -12.75 12.35 -6.22
N GLU A 325 -12.47 11.55 -7.26
CA GLU A 325 -11.13 11.46 -7.85
C GLU A 325 -10.62 12.83 -8.30
N THR A 326 -11.46 13.63 -8.95
CA THR A 326 -11.11 14.98 -9.40
C THR A 326 -10.65 15.84 -8.24
N ALA A 327 -11.40 15.83 -7.12
CA ALA A 327 -11.04 16.59 -5.94
C ALA A 327 -9.67 16.17 -5.37
N LEU A 328 -9.37 14.87 -5.42
CA LEU A 328 -8.11 14.32 -4.94
C LEU A 328 -6.95 14.60 -5.93
N LYS A 329 -7.18 14.46 -7.23
CA LYS A 329 -6.19 14.74 -8.29
C LYS A 329 -5.81 16.22 -8.38
N GLN A 330 -6.69 17.13 -7.92
CA GLN A 330 -6.43 18.57 -7.88
C GLN A 330 -5.65 19.04 -6.64
N LEU A 331 -5.38 18.14 -5.69
CA LEU A 331 -4.58 18.51 -4.51
C LEU A 331 -3.15 18.88 -4.90
N GLN A 332 -2.63 19.88 -4.22
CA GLN A 332 -1.24 20.32 -4.37
C GLN A 332 -0.54 20.18 -3.03
N SER A 333 0.12 19.06 -2.84
CA SER A 333 1.01 18.78 -1.69
C SER A 333 0.42 19.22 -0.33
N PRO A 334 -0.70 18.66 0.14
CA PRO A 334 -1.17 18.92 1.50
C PRO A 334 -0.11 18.47 2.51
N SER A 335 0.00 19.13 3.68
CA SER A 335 0.97 18.69 4.69
C SER A 335 0.66 17.28 5.18
N ILE A 336 -0.61 16.96 5.39
CA ILE A 336 -1.14 15.64 5.70
C ILE A 336 -2.31 15.36 4.75
N LEU A 337 -2.34 14.17 4.16
CA LEU A 337 -3.47 13.64 3.42
C LEU A 337 -4.02 12.43 4.17
N HIS A 338 -5.26 12.52 4.64
CA HIS A 338 -5.95 11.42 5.30
C HIS A 338 -7.11 10.95 4.42
N LEU A 339 -7.12 9.68 4.05
CA LEU A 339 -8.14 9.04 3.22
C LEU A 339 -8.82 7.93 4.03
N ALA A 340 -10.01 8.23 4.54
CA ALA A 340 -10.87 7.29 5.25
C ALA A 340 -11.91 6.74 4.25
N THR A 341 -11.58 5.61 3.61
CA THR A 341 -12.36 5.01 2.54
C THR A 341 -12.17 3.50 2.45
N HIS A 342 -12.81 2.84 1.49
CA HIS A 342 -12.52 1.45 1.17
C HIS A 342 -11.32 1.35 0.20
N GLY A 343 -10.39 0.45 0.52
CA GLY A 343 -9.37 -0.02 -0.41
C GLY A 343 -9.78 -1.36 -1.03
N PHE A 344 -9.27 -1.66 -2.19
CA PHE A 344 -9.48 -2.96 -2.82
C PHE A 344 -8.19 -3.47 -3.44
N PHE A 345 -8.06 -4.80 -3.41
CA PHE A 345 -6.95 -5.53 -4.01
C PHE A 345 -7.47 -6.71 -4.80
N LEU A 346 -7.02 -6.80 -6.05
CA LEU A 346 -7.35 -7.92 -6.90
C LEU A 346 -6.19 -8.91 -6.90
N PRO A 347 -6.46 -10.21 -6.74
CA PRO A 347 -5.45 -11.24 -6.92
C PRO A 347 -4.90 -11.19 -8.35
N ASP A 348 -3.93 -12.07 -8.69
CA ASP A 348 -3.46 -12.23 -10.06
C ASP A 348 -4.67 -12.52 -10.97
N VAL A 349 -5.00 -11.54 -11.81
CA VAL A 349 -6.25 -11.55 -12.54
C VAL A 349 -6.01 -11.98 -13.97
N GLU A 350 -6.74 -13.00 -14.39
CA GLU A 350 -6.92 -13.33 -15.79
C GLU A 350 -8.25 -12.76 -16.28
N VAL A 351 -8.21 -11.89 -17.28
CA VAL A 351 -9.42 -11.40 -17.95
C VAL A 351 -9.91 -12.47 -18.91
N ASP A 352 -11.09 -13.04 -18.65
CA ASP A 352 -11.70 -14.02 -19.58
C ASP A 352 -12.34 -13.29 -20.76
N LEU A 353 -11.69 -13.38 -21.90
CA LEU A 353 -12.15 -12.79 -23.15
C LEU A 353 -13.10 -13.72 -23.92
N SER A 354 -13.40 -14.91 -23.41
CA SER A 354 -14.23 -15.93 -24.08
C SER A 354 -15.74 -15.70 -23.91
N THR A 355 -16.13 -14.90 -22.93
CA THR A 355 -17.54 -14.54 -22.67
C THR A 355 -17.78 -13.07 -23.02
N GLN A 356 -18.98 -12.72 -23.46
CA GLN A 356 -19.39 -11.33 -23.73
C GLN A 356 -19.33 -10.42 -22.47
N ASN A 357 -19.01 -11.00 -21.32
CA ASN A 357 -18.83 -10.32 -20.06
C ASN A 357 -17.38 -10.48 -19.64
N VAL A 358 -16.56 -9.46 -19.79
CA VAL A 358 -15.21 -9.42 -19.26
C VAL A 358 -15.30 -9.15 -17.77
N GLY A 359 -15.35 -10.23 -17.02
CA GLY A 359 -15.15 -10.22 -15.58
C GLY A 359 -13.75 -10.69 -15.25
N LEU A 360 -13.15 -10.10 -14.23
CA LEU A 360 -11.88 -10.54 -13.70
C LEU A 360 -12.07 -11.86 -12.96
N ILE A 361 -11.50 -12.95 -13.47
CA ILE A 361 -11.58 -14.27 -12.81
C ILE A 361 -10.29 -14.53 -12.05
N ALA A 362 -10.42 -14.63 -10.75
CA ALA A 362 -9.36 -15.15 -9.91
C ALA A 362 -9.25 -16.66 -10.06
N ASN A 363 -8.16 -17.13 -10.63
CA ASN A 363 -7.51 -18.40 -10.31
C ASN A 363 -7.70 -19.70 -11.12
N LYS A 364 -6.54 -20.23 -11.38
CA LYS A 364 -6.05 -21.62 -11.44
C LYS A 364 -6.38 -22.45 -12.67
N ILE A 365 -5.28 -22.90 -13.26
CA ILE A 365 -5.04 -24.04 -14.12
C ILE A 365 -5.08 -23.73 -15.63
N ALA A 366 -3.90 -23.96 -16.27
CA ALA A 366 -3.64 -24.01 -17.71
C ALA A 366 -4.37 -22.95 -18.59
N LYS A 367 -3.61 -22.01 -19.14
CA LYS A 367 -4.09 -20.96 -20.06
C LYS A 367 -5.00 -21.54 -21.17
N PRO A 368 -6.33 -21.42 -21.07
CA PRO A 368 -7.18 -21.64 -22.23
C PRO A 368 -7.02 -20.46 -23.20
N PRO A 369 -7.19 -20.67 -24.50
CA PRO A 369 -7.16 -19.59 -25.48
C PRO A 369 -8.28 -18.59 -25.18
N GLY A 370 -7.96 -17.29 -25.03
CA GLY A 370 -8.90 -16.21 -24.74
C GLY A 370 -8.73 -15.51 -23.40
N ARG A 371 -7.78 -15.89 -22.57
CA ARG A 371 -7.50 -15.22 -21.30
C ARG A 371 -6.31 -14.26 -21.40
N MET A 372 -6.48 -13.05 -20.89
CA MET A 372 -5.44 -12.02 -20.78
C MET A 372 -5.05 -11.86 -19.32
N GLN A 373 -3.75 -11.86 -19.04
CA GLN A 373 -3.24 -11.59 -17.71
C GLN A 373 -3.02 -10.08 -17.54
N LEU A 374 -3.55 -9.52 -16.46
CA LEU A 374 -3.29 -8.12 -16.09
C LEU A 374 -1.89 -8.05 -15.47
N GLU A 375 -0.89 -7.69 -16.26
CA GLU A 375 0.52 -7.73 -15.83
C GLU A 375 0.90 -6.57 -14.91
N ASN A 376 0.19 -5.42 -15.00
CA ASN A 376 0.51 -4.25 -14.21
C ASN A 376 -0.07 -4.33 -12.77
N PRO A 377 0.78 -4.54 -11.73
CA PRO A 377 0.29 -4.65 -10.35
C PRO A 377 -0.39 -3.39 -9.82
N LEU A 378 -0.07 -2.21 -10.38
CA LEU A 378 -0.66 -0.94 -9.95
C LEU A 378 -2.11 -0.78 -10.41
N LEU A 379 -2.54 -1.54 -11.44
CA LEU A 379 -3.95 -1.61 -11.85
C LEU A 379 -4.78 -2.56 -10.98
N ARG A 380 -4.15 -3.35 -10.10
CA ARG A 380 -4.86 -4.36 -9.29
C ARG A 380 -5.24 -3.89 -7.89
N SER A 381 -4.88 -2.67 -7.55
CA SER A 381 -5.19 -2.07 -6.25
C SER A 381 -5.66 -0.64 -6.42
N GLY A 382 -6.51 -0.17 -5.53
CA GLY A 382 -7.02 1.19 -5.59
C GLY A 382 -7.88 1.53 -4.38
N LEU A 383 -8.45 2.72 -4.45
CA LEU A 383 -9.32 3.31 -3.45
C LEU A 383 -10.69 3.59 -4.06
N ALA A 384 -11.75 3.37 -3.29
CA ALA A 384 -13.11 3.72 -3.68
C ALA A 384 -13.40 5.17 -3.28
N LEU A 385 -13.94 5.95 -4.23
CA LEU A 385 -14.34 7.34 -4.03
C LEU A 385 -15.81 7.53 -4.38
N ALA A 386 -16.31 8.76 -4.29
CA ALA A 386 -17.71 9.06 -4.55
C ALA A 386 -18.14 8.55 -5.93
N GLY A 387 -19.27 7.83 -5.97
CA GLY A 387 -19.85 7.24 -7.17
C GLY A 387 -19.31 5.85 -7.54
N PHE A 388 -18.44 5.22 -6.75
CA PHE A 388 -17.84 3.91 -7.03
C PHE A 388 -18.87 2.85 -7.42
N ASN A 389 -20.00 2.75 -6.70
CA ASN A 389 -21.05 1.78 -6.97
C ASN A 389 -21.77 2.01 -8.30
N ASN A 390 -21.68 3.23 -8.84
CA ASN A 390 -22.25 3.64 -10.13
C ASN A 390 -21.21 3.78 -11.25
N ARG A 391 -19.98 3.27 -11.07
CA ARG A 391 -18.85 3.42 -12.02
C ARG A 391 -19.16 3.03 -13.46
N ASN A 392 -19.98 1.99 -13.66
CA ASN A 392 -20.38 1.51 -14.97
C ASN A 392 -21.31 2.50 -15.72
N LYS A 393 -21.94 3.42 -15.01
CA LYS A 393 -22.82 4.45 -15.57
C LYS A 393 -22.08 5.74 -15.91
N SER A 394 -20.85 5.91 -15.41
CA SER A 394 -20.03 7.09 -15.65
C SER A 394 -19.58 7.16 -17.10
N THR A 395 -19.82 8.30 -17.75
CA THR A 395 -19.40 8.57 -19.12
C THR A 395 -18.05 9.26 -19.23
N ASN A 396 -17.54 9.74 -18.13
CA ASN A 396 -16.23 10.40 -18.00
C ASN A 396 -15.28 9.55 -17.16
N ASN A 397 -14.04 10.00 -17.09
CA ASN A 397 -12.96 9.29 -16.37
C ASN A 397 -13.00 9.48 -14.84
N ASN A 398 -14.05 10.08 -14.29
CA ASN A 398 -14.29 10.23 -12.87
C ASN A 398 -15.33 9.19 -12.46
N ASP A 399 -14.92 7.95 -12.31
CA ASP A 399 -15.80 6.80 -12.09
C ASP A 399 -15.82 6.29 -10.65
N GLY A 400 -15.18 7.02 -9.74
CA GLY A 400 -15.10 6.67 -8.33
C GLY A 400 -14.03 5.61 -8.02
N VAL A 401 -13.26 5.17 -9.02
CA VAL A 401 -12.17 4.18 -8.87
C VAL A 401 -10.83 4.89 -9.00
N LEU A 402 -10.10 5.03 -7.92
CA LEU A 402 -8.73 5.56 -7.96
C LEU A 402 -7.72 4.42 -7.84
N THR A 403 -7.16 3.96 -8.95
CA THR A 403 -6.16 2.88 -8.95
C THR A 403 -4.81 3.33 -8.39
N ALA A 404 -3.98 2.39 -7.94
CA ALA A 404 -2.61 2.71 -7.53
C ALA A 404 -1.80 3.31 -8.69
N LEU A 405 -2.13 2.96 -9.96
CA LEU A 405 -1.51 3.58 -11.13
C LEU A 405 -1.80 5.08 -11.17
N GLU A 406 -3.03 5.51 -10.90
CA GLU A 406 -3.41 6.93 -10.85
C GLU A 406 -2.88 7.63 -9.61
N VAL A 407 -2.84 6.92 -8.45
CA VAL A 407 -2.21 7.43 -7.23
C VAL A 407 -0.76 7.83 -7.47
N ALA A 408 -0.01 7.07 -8.28
CA ALA A 408 1.38 7.41 -8.63
C ALA A 408 1.50 8.75 -9.38
N GLY A 409 0.43 9.20 -10.02
CA GLY A 409 0.33 10.49 -10.70
C GLY A 409 -0.06 11.67 -9.83
N LEU A 410 -0.42 11.49 -8.56
CA LEU A 410 -0.79 12.58 -7.65
C LEU A 410 0.39 13.51 -7.35
N ASP A 411 0.11 14.78 -7.05
CA ASP A 411 1.11 15.73 -6.57
C ASP A 411 1.18 15.73 -5.04
N LEU A 412 2.02 14.84 -4.49
CA LEU A 412 2.27 14.71 -3.06
C LEU A 412 3.72 15.09 -2.69
N LYS A 413 4.44 15.80 -3.59
CA LYS A 413 5.81 16.25 -3.31
C LYS A 413 5.81 17.25 -2.16
N GLY A 414 6.40 16.85 -1.02
CA GLY A 414 6.39 17.64 0.20
C GLY A 414 5.24 17.30 1.16
N THR A 415 4.30 16.42 0.77
CA THR A 415 3.33 15.85 1.71
C THR A 415 4.09 15.02 2.74
N GLN A 416 3.99 15.43 4.00
CA GLN A 416 4.75 14.83 5.09
C GLN A 416 4.18 13.47 5.50
N LEU A 417 2.86 13.31 5.41
CA LEU A 417 2.16 12.12 5.85
C LEU A 417 0.94 11.83 4.97
N VAL A 418 0.81 10.61 4.52
CA VAL A 418 -0.44 10.06 3.98
C VAL A 418 -0.95 8.98 4.91
N VAL A 419 -2.18 9.11 5.39
CA VAL A 419 -2.87 8.07 6.18
C VAL A 419 -3.93 7.45 5.29
N LEU A 420 -3.82 6.15 5.05
CA LEU A 420 -4.87 5.36 4.42
C LEU A 420 -5.58 4.55 5.51
N SER A 421 -6.66 5.10 6.04
CA SER A 421 -7.64 4.38 6.84
C SER A 421 -8.59 3.67 5.89
N ALA A 422 -8.00 2.80 5.04
CA ALA A 422 -8.66 2.10 3.96
C ALA A 422 -8.47 0.62 4.19
N CYS A 423 -9.56 -0.11 4.32
CA CYS A 423 -9.54 -1.52 4.63
C CYS A 423 -9.39 -2.35 3.36
N GLU A 424 -8.56 -3.38 3.41
CA GLU A 424 -8.53 -4.40 2.39
C GLU A 424 -9.85 -5.20 2.47
N THR A 425 -10.78 -4.99 1.56
CA THR A 425 -11.88 -5.92 1.34
C THR A 425 -11.32 -7.12 0.58
N GLY A 426 -10.77 -8.07 1.34
CA GLY A 426 -10.21 -9.30 0.79
C GLY A 426 -11.29 -10.14 0.12
N LEU A 427 -11.38 -10.11 -1.19
CA LEU A 427 -12.01 -11.16 -1.96
C LEU A 427 -11.01 -12.32 -2.08
N GLY A 428 -11.12 -13.27 -1.11
CA GLY A 428 -10.42 -14.56 -1.17
C GLY A 428 -8.94 -14.52 -0.77
N ASP A 429 -8.33 -15.71 -0.71
CA ASP A 429 -6.91 -15.93 -0.41
C ASP A 429 -5.99 -15.12 -1.35
N VAL A 430 -5.59 -13.93 -0.91
CA VAL A 430 -4.61 -13.11 -1.63
C VAL A 430 -3.26 -13.83 -1.57
N LYS A 431 -2.95 -14.56 -2.62
CA LYS A 431 -1.69 -15.30 -2.72
C LYS A 431 -0.43 -14.46 -2.73
N VAL A 432 -0.55 -13.13 -2.88
CA VAL A 432 0.65 -12.29 -2.98
C VAL A 432 0.36 -10.91 -2.40
N GLY A 433 1.22 -10.42 -1.51
CA GLY A 433 1.22 -9.06 -0.95
C GLY A 433 1.48 -7.93 -1.95
N SER A 434 1.02 -8.09 -3.19
CA SER A 434 1.29 -7.14 -4.26
C SER A 434 0.40 -5.90 -4.22
N GLY A 435 -0.80 -6.00 -3.65
CA GLY A 435 -1.77 -4.91 -3.69
C GLY A 435 -1.43 -3.75 -2.75
N LEU A 436 -1.33 -4.01 -1.43
CA LEU A 436 -0.93 -2.99 -0.45
C LEU A 436 0.46 -2.42 -0.78
N TYR A 437 1.37 -3.28 -1.22
CA TYR A 437 2.68 -2.87 -1.73
C TYR A 437 2.54 -1.96 -2.96
N GLY A 438 1.54 -2.19 -3.81
CA GLY A 438 1.21 -1.34 -4.95
C GLY A 438 0.81 0.08 -4.55
N LEU A 439 -0.16 0.24 -3.64
CA LEU A 439 -0.59 1.56 -3.14
C LEU A 439 0.53 2.30 -2.39
N ARG A 440 1.25 1.61 -1.50
CA ARG A 440 2.41 2.18 -0.82
C ARG A 440 3.45 2.70 -1.81
N ARG A 441 3.78 1.88 -2.81
CA ARG A 441 4.72 2.24 -3.87
C ARG A 441 4.23 3.45 -4.68
N ALA A 442 2.95 3.47 -5.02
CA ALA A 442 2.34 4.57 -5.74
C ALA A 442 2.41 5.90 -4.95
N LEU A 443 2.17 5.86 -3.65
CA LEU A 443 2.31 7.04 -2.79
C LEU A 443 3.75 7.55 -2.69
N VAL A 444 4.73 6.64 -2.66
CA VAL A 444 6.16 7.01 -2.73
C VAL A 444 6.46 7.66 -4.09
N MET A 445 5.95 7.11 -5.19
CA MET A 445 6.11 7.68 -6.53
C MET A 445 5.46 9.06 -6.64
N ALA A 446 4.30 9.26 -6.01
CA ALA A 446 3.64 10.56 -5.92
C ALA A 446 4.44 11.60 -5.11
N GLY A 447 5.42 11.18 -4.31
CA GLY A 447 6.35 12.05 -3.57
C GLY A 447 6.04 12.23 -2.08
N SER A 448 5.16 11.41 -1.48
CA SER A 448 4.89 11.45 -0.04
C SER A 448 6.10 10.98 0.77
N GLN A 449 6.36 11.64 1.91
CA GLN A 449 7.51 11.31 2.77
C GLN A 449 7.26 10.10 3.66
N SER A 450 6.05 10.01 4.22
CA SER A 450 5.63 8.90 5.09
C SER A 450 4.22 8.48 4.76
N GLN A 451 3.93 7.21 5.07
CA GLN A 451 2.60 6.66 4.95
C GLN A 451 2.25 5.86 6.22
N VAL A 452 0.99 5.91 6.62
CA VAL A 452 0.40 4.99 7.60
C VAL A 452 -0.73 4.26 6.88
N LEU A 453 -0.59 2.94 6.78
CA LEU A 453 -1.47 2.10 5.96
C LEU A 453 -2.10 1.02 6.82
N SER A 454 -3.40 0.78 6.64
CA SER A 454 -4.08 -0.35 7.29
C SER A 454 -3.85 -1.66 6.52
N LEU A 455 -3.56 -2.74 7.24
CA LEU A 455 -3.35 -4.09 6.72
C LEU A 455 -4.62 -4.94 6.65
N TRP A 456 -5.65 -4.59 7.42
CA TRP A 456 -6.96 -5.24 7.47
C TRP A 456 -8.03 -4.28 7.98
N LEU A 457 -9.29 -4.71 7.83
CA LEU A 457 -10.45 -4.00 8.35
C LEU A 457 -10.47 -4.06 9.89
N VAL A 458 -10.27 -2.95 10.53
CA VAL A 458 -10.45 -2.79 11.98
C VAL A 458 -11.88 -2.32 12.24
N SER A 459 -12.40 -2.57 13.44
CA SER A 459 -13.67 -1.97 13.84
C SER A 459 -13.59 -0.44 13.80
N ASP A 460 -14.68 0.19 13.43
CA ASP A 460 -14.76 1.64 13.30
C ASP A 460 -14.32 2.37 14.58
N ASP A 461 -14.75 1.87 15.76
CA ASP A 461 -14.37 2.46 17.05
C ASP A 461 -12.87 2.31 17.34
N GLY A 462 -12.30 1.12 17.08
CA GLY A 462 -10.86 0.89 17.27
C GLY A 462 -10.01 1.78 16.37
N THR A 463 -10.41 1.95 15.10
CA THR A 463 -9.75 2.85 14.14
C THR A 463 -9.81 4.29 14.58
N LYS A 464 -10.99 4.78 14.93
CA LYS A 464 -11.22 6.14 15.42
C LYS A 464 -10.35 6.45 16.64
N ASP A 465 -10.36 5.57 17.63
CA ASP A 465 -9.61 5.77 18.87
C ASP A 465 -8.10 5.79 18.62
N LEU A 466 -7.59 4.87 17.79
CA LEU A 466 -6.17 4.85 17.40
C LEU A 466 -5.78 6.14 16.67
N MET A 467 -6.58 6.57 15.68
CA MET A 467 -6.29 7.77 14.89
C MET A 467 -6.35 9.05 15.73
N VAL A 468 -7.32 9.19 16.62
CA VAL A 468 -7.40 10.36 17.52
C VAL A 468 -6.13 10.48 18.36
N LYS A 469 -5.68 9.37 18.98
CA LYS A 469 -4.45 9.33 19.79
C LYS A 469 -3.21 9.62 18.94
N TYR A 470 -3.16 9.05 17.75
CA TYR A 470 -2.09 9.30 16.79
C TYR A 470 -1.96 10.78 16.43
N TYR A 471 -3.06 11.42 16.02
CA TYR A 471 -3.08 12.83 15.66
C TYR A 471 -2.80 13.77 16.85
N GLN A 472 -3.22 13.41 18.05
CA GLN A 472 -2.83 14.11 19.29
C GLN A 472 -1.32 14.04 19.52
N GLY A 473 -0.71 12.87 19.31
CA GLY A 473 0.75 12.70 19.36
C GLY A 473 1.49 13.58 18.35
N LEU A 474 1.01 13.63 17.10
CA LEU A 474 1.55 14.51 16.06
C LEU A 474 1.43 16.00 16.45
N LYS A 475 0.28 16.40 16.99
CA LYS A 475 0.06 17.78 17.46
C LYS A 475 0.98 18.15 18.61
N ALA A 476 1.32 17.20 19.46
CA ALA A 476 2.31 17.36 20.54
C ALA A 476 3.77 17.40 20.05
N GLY A 477 4.01 17.32 18.73
CA GLY A 477 5.34 17.38 18.14
C GLY A 477 6.13 16.07 18.16
N LYS A 478 5.48 14.93 18.45
CA LYS A 478 6.14 13.62 18.35
C LYS A 478 6.43 13.28 16.88
N GLY A 479 7.52 12.55 16.65
CA GLY A 479 7.79 11.95 15.34
C GLY A 479 6.65 11.02 14.90
N ARG A 480 6.42 10.90 13.61
CA ARG A 480 5.26 10.20 13.03
C ARG A 480 5.16 8.74 13.48
N HIS A 481 6.26 8.03 13.47
CA HIS A 481 6.27 6.61 13.88
C HIS A 481 6.19 6.44 15.40
N GLN A 482 6.81 7.35 16.17
CA GLN A 482 6.70 7.33 17.63
C GLN A 482 5.26 7.63 18.08
N ALA A 483 4.59 8.60 17.44
CA ALA A 483 3.20 8.92 17.74
C ALA A 483 2.27 7.72 17.50
N LEU A 484 2.47 6.97 16.39
CA LEU A 484 1.70 5.76 16.12
C LEU A 484 1.98 4.66 17.14
N ARG A 485 3.27 4.41 17.44
CA ARG A 485 3.65 3.43 18.47
C ARG A 485 3.03 3.74 19.83
N ASP A 486 3.05 5.00 20.24
CA ASP A 486 2.46 5.42 21.53
C ASP A 486 0.96 5.17 21.54
N ALA A 487 0.24 5.47 20.46
CA ALA A 487 -1.19 5.19 20.30
C ALA A 487 -1.46 3.67 20.34
N GLN A 488 -0.63 2.85 19.69
CA GLN A 488 -0.73 1.38 19.73
C GLN A 488 -0.53 0.83 21.14
N LEU A 489 0.47 1.32 21.87
CA LEU A 489 0.74 0.92 23.26
C LEU A 489 -0.39 1.33 24.21
N GLU A 490 -0.99 2.49 23.98
CA GLU A 490 -2.13 2.95 24.78
C GLU A 490 -3.35 2.06 24.55
N LEU A 491 -3.67 1.70 23.29
CA LEU A 491 -4.76 0.77 23.00
C LEU A 491 -4.45 -0.64 23.58
N LEU A 492 -3.25 -1.15 23.40
CA LEU A 492 -2.83 -2.45 23.96
C LEU A 492 -3.06 -2.51 25.49
N SER A 493 -2.96 -1.37 26.18
CA SER A 493 -3.16 -1.25 27.64
C SER A 493 -4.62 -0.94 28.02
N THR A 494 -5.49 -0.71 27.05
CA THR A 494 -6.89 -0.33 27.28
C THR A 494 -7.76 -1.60 27.35
N PRO A 495 -8.54 -1.80 28.44
CA PRO A 495 -9.44 -2.96 28.53
C PRO A 495 -10.38 -3.07 27.33
N GLY A 496 -10.42 -4.27 26.71
CA GLY A 496 -11.20 -4.56 25.51
C GLY A 496 -10.49 -4.30 24.18
N TYR A 497 -9.30 -3.68 24.19
CA TYR A 497 -8.49 -3.42 22.98
C TYR A 497 -7.14 -4.17 23.00
N GLU A 498 -6.94 -5.11 23.94
CA GLU A 498 -5.65 -5.83 24.09
C GLU A 498 -5.33 -6.72 22.88
N HIS A 499 -6.35 -7.12 22.10
CA HIS A 499 -6.14 -7.96 20.93
C HIS A 499 -5.48 -7.15 19.79
N PRO A 500 -4.44 -7.68 19.11
CA PRO A 500 -3.75 -6.96 18.03
C PRO A 500 -4.63 -6.54 16.85
N TYR A 501 -5.80 -7.15 16.69
CA TYR A 501 -6.82 -6.74 15.73
C TYR A 501 -7.10 -5.23 15.78
N PHE A 502 -7.14 -4.64 16.99
CA PHE A 502 -7.52 -3.24 17.18
C PHE A 502 -6.36 -2.25 16.99
N TRP A 503 -5.12 -2.62 17.32
CA TRP A 503 -4.01 -1.67 17.35
C TRP A 503 -2.90 -1.96 16.34
N ALA A 504 -2.74 -3.20 15.86
CA ALA A 504 -1.62 -3.56 14.99
C ALA A 504 -1.91 -3.44 13.50
N ALA A 505 -3.15 -3.09 13.11
CA ALA A 505 -3.54 -2.99 11.70
C ALA A 505 -2.75 -1.92 10.94
N PHE A 506 -2.40 -0.82 11.60
CA PHE A 506 -1.74 0.31 10.96
C PHE A 506 -0.22 0.22 11.08
N VAL A 507 0.45 0.27 9.94
CA VAL A 507 1.90 0.19 9.85
C VAL A 507 2.50 1.49 9.31
N PRO A 508 3.57 2.02 9.94
CA PRO A 508 4.22 3.26 9.52
C PRO A 508 5.31 2.98 8.49
N SER A 509 5.32 3.71 7.41
CA SER A 509 6.27 3.56 6.31
C SER A 509 6.93 4.89 5.94
N GLY A 510 8.18 4.84 5.50
CA GLY A 510 8.93 6.00 5.05
C GLY A 510 9.66 6.73 6.18
N ASN A 511 9.72 8.05 6.09
CA ASN A 511 10.41 8.92 7.06
C ASN A 511 9.63 8.99 8.39
N TRP A 512 10.33 8.96 9.56
CA TRP A 512 9.74 8.86 10.90
C TRP A 512 9.70 10.17 11.69
#